data_84f04ff93027d56cdb47fff2943e2cce
#
_entry.id   84f04ff93027d56cdb47fff2943e2cce
#
_cell.length_a   1.000
_cell.length_b   1.000
_cell.length_c   1.000
_cell.angle_alpha   90.00
_cell.angle_beta   90.00
_cell.angle_gamma   90.00
#
_symmetry.space_group_name_H-M   'P 1'
#
loop_
_entity.id
_entity.type
_entity.pdbx_description
1 polymer ?
#
loop_
_entity_poly.entity_id
_entity_poly.type
_entity_poly.pdbx_seq_one_letter_code
_entity_poly.pdbx_strand_id
1 'polypeptide(L)'
;MNQLQLFLPCAAGVEDYLASEVHGLTGLMGEDLLTRRGGVLVRASWRDAMRLNLHSRLAQRVLVQLSYSEYRNEQDLYRAASEVAWEIWFTPRETIKVEVTAQHSPLTSLNFAALKIKDAVCDRFRAKANGVRPDVNTQWPDARIFAHLTTDSLSLYIDTSGEPLFKRGWREDKGDAPLKETLAAAMIAASGWADGDADLLPLYDPCCGSGTIAIEAAQIACNIAPGSLRRFAFEKYLPFQKHVWDAIKNEAKDAEVVRVPGQKPIIFGSDVAHRMVDFAQRNAQRAGVADVIEFRGGDALQRLSPVDVIETGGGVMLLNPPYGERIEVGGIAKGGRVDEGYESDSQDDASAGRFGARELAHTEDGGEFFSQLATHWKKNFSGWTAWVLTPDLKLPGKMRLKESRRVPMWNGPIECRMFKFDMVKGSAREKAK
;
A
#
# COMPACT_ATOMS: atom_id res chain seq x y z
N MET A 1 -21.47 8.01 -19.41
CA MET A 1 -21.97 7.14 -18.32
C MET A 1 -22.32 8.03 -17.15
N ASN A 2 -23.45 7.75 -16.50
CA ASN A 2 -23.83 8.42 -15.26
C ASN A 2 -22.74 8.23 -14.20
N GLN A 3 -22.76 9.06 -13.15
CA GLN A 3 -21.86 8.91 -12.01
C GLN A 3 -21.88 7.48 -11.45
N LEU A 4 -20.70 6.93 -11.19
CA LEU A 4 -20.50 5.63 -10.57
C LEU A 4 -20.29 5.80 -9.07
N GLN A 5 -20.74 4.84 -8.30
CA GLN A 5 -20.38 4.72 -6.90
C GLN A 5 -19.10 3.88 -6.80
N LEU A 6 -18.01 4.48 -6.43
CA LEU A 6 -16.72 3.79 -6.22
C LEU A 6 -16.47 3.56 -4.73
N PHE A 7 -15.84 2.44 -4.41
CA PHE A 7 -15.23 2.21 -3.11
C PHE A 7 -13.74 1.90 -3.28
N LEU A 8 -12.92 2.68 -2.60
CA LEU A 8 -11.47 2.52 -2.59
C LEU A 8 -11.05 1.99 -1.21
N PRO A 9 -10.85 0.67 -1.04
CA PRO A 9 -10.36 0.13 0.21
C PRO A 9 -8.91 0.54 0.45
N CYS A 10 -8.56 0.78 1.72
CA CYS A 10 -7.20 1.05 2.17
C CYS A 10 -6.90 0.35 3.50
N ALA A 11 -5.66 0.45 3.98
CA ALA A 11 -5.32 0.01 5.32
C ALA A 11 -6.03 0.89 6.36
N ALA A 12 -6.42 0.30 7.50
CA ALA A 12 -7.01 1.05 8.59
C ALA A 12 -6.04 2.14 9.09
N GLY A 13 -6.58 3.33 9.36
CA GLY A 13 -5.81 4.52 9.74
C GLY A 13 -5.27 5.33 8.57
N VAL A 14 -5.52 4.91 7.32
CA VAL A 14 -5.07 5.59 6.09
C VAL A 14 -6.23 6.31 5.40
N GLU A 15 -7.46 6.16 5.87
CA GLU A 15 -8.67 6.61 5.20
C GLU A 15 -8.68 8.12 4.89
N ASP A 16 -8.25 8.96 5.83
CA ASP A 16 -8.23 10.41 5.63
C ASP A 16 -7.12 10.86 4.65
N TYR A 17 -5.98 10.16 4.66
CA TYR A 17 -4.92 10.39 3.67
C TYR A 17 -5.39 9.99 2.27
N LEU A 18 -6.11 8.86 2.14
CA LEU A 18 -6.68 8.44 0.88
C LEU A 18 -7.76 9.42 0.40
N ALA A 19 -8.60 9.95 1.28
CA ALA A 19 -9.58 10.96 0.92
C ALA A 19 -8.90 12.23 0.38
N SER A 20 -7.82 12.69 1.01
CA SER A 20 -7.01 13.82 0.53
C SER A 20 -6.38 13.53 -0.84
N GLU A 21 -5.85 12.32 -1.04
CA GLU A 21 -5.29 11.88 -2.34
C GLU A 21 -6.37 11.90 -3.42
N VAL A 22 -7.55 11.31 -3.16
CA VAL A 22 -8.67 11.29 -4.11
C VAL A 22 -9.14 12.70 -4.46
N HIS A 23 -9.24 13.59 -3.45
CA HIS A 23 -9.55 15.00 -3.69
C HIS A 23 -8.53 15.66 -4.62
N GLY A 24 -7.25 15.50 -4.35
CA GLY A 24 -6.16 16.05 -5.18
C GLY A 24 -6.17 15.52 -6.62
N LEU A 25 -6.53 14.24 -6.81
CA LEU A 25 -6.57 13.60 -8.13
C LEU A 25 -7.83 13.96 -8.95
N THR A 26 -8.97 14.19 -8.29
CA THR A 26 -10.28 14.30 -8.97
C THR A 26 -10.96 15.65 -8.77
N GLY A 27 -10.57 16.43 -7.77
CA GLY A 27 -11.27 17.65 -7.35
C GLY A 27 -12.60 17.40 -6.62
N LEU A 28 -13.00 16.13 -6.41
CA LEU A 28 -14.23 15.77 -5.73
C LEU A 28 -14.16 16.07 -4.24
N MET A 29 -15.28 16.50 -3.65
CA MET A 29 -15.39 16.83 -2.22
C MET A 29 -16.85 16.71 -1.74
N GLY A 30 -17.05 16.94 -0.44
CA GLY A 30 -18.37 16.97 0.17
C GLY A 30 -19.10 15.63 0.05
N GLU A 31 -20.32 15.63 -0.49
CA GLU A 31 -21.14 14.42 -0.61
C GLU A 31 -20.61 13.39 -1.63
N ASP A 32 -19.74 13.82 -2.53
CA ASP A 32 -19.14 12.96 -3.55
C ASP A 32 -17.87 12.25 -3.07
N LEU A 33 -17.36 12.58 -1.88
CA LEU A 33 -16.15 12.01 -1.30
C LEU A 33 -16.33 11.79 0.20
N LEU A 34 -16.58 10.56 0.60
CA LEU A 34 -16.91 10.22 1.99
C LEU A 34 -15.94 9.19 2.55
N THR A 35 -15.25 9.56 3.62
CA THR A 35 -14.43 8.61 4.40
C THR A 35 -15.33 7.59 5.10
N ARG A 36 -14.96 6.32 5.01
CA ARG A 36 -15.61 5.19 5.65
C ARG A 36 -14.54 4.32 6.31
N ARG A 37 -14.95 3.51 7.25
CA ARG A 37 -14.03 2.55 7.86
C ARG A 37 -13.48 1.60 6.79
N GLY A 38 -12.14 1.55 6.67
CA GLY A 38 -11.43 0.70 5.72
C GLY A 38 -11.38 1.22 4.28
N GLY A 39 -11.79 2.48 4.02
CA GLY A 39 -11.69 3.06 2.69
C GLY A 39 -12.45 4.36 2.48
N VAL A 40 -12.59 4.72 1.23
CA VAL A 40 -13.26 5.96 0.80
C VAL A 40 -14.33 5.63 -0.23
N LEU A 41 -15.51 6.19 -0.04
CA LEU A 41 -16.63 6.09 -0.96
C LEU A 41 -16.66 7.34 -1.84
N VAL A 42 -16.73 7.15 -3.16
CA VAL A 42 -16.57 8.24 -4.13
C VAL A 42 -17.67 8.15 -5.18
N ARG A 43 -18.35 9.25 -5.44
CA ARG A 43 -19.21 9.40 -6.62
C ARG A 43 -18.41 10.06 -7.75
N ALA A 44 -18.09 9.30 -8.78
CA ALA A 44 -17.14 9.69 -9.80
C ALA A 44 -17.51 9.20 -11.19
N SER A 45 -16.86 9.74 -12.23
CA SER A 45 -17.01 9.26 -13.59
C SER A 45 -16.19 7.99 -13.85
N TRP A 46 -16.45 7.33 -15.00
CA TRP A 46 -15.60 6.23 -15.47
C TRP A 46 -14.17 6.68 -15.76
N ARG A 47 -13.99 7.91 -16.24
CA ARG A 47 -12.67 8.51 -16.43
C ARG A 47 -11.91 8.63 -15.10
N ASP A 48 -12.59 9.07 -14.04
CA ASP A 48 -12.01 9.17 -12.71
C ASP A 48 -11.62 7.80 -12.16
N ALA A 49 -12.44 6.77 -12.39
CA ALA A 49 -12.11 5.39 -11.99
C ALA A 49 -10.80 4.92 -12.66
N MET A 50 -10.60 5.18 -13.97
CA MET A 50 -9.35 4.89 -14.67
C MET A 50 -8.20 5.73 -14.13
N ARG A 51 -8.40 7.03 -13.88
CA ARG A 51 -7.39 7.93 -13.33
C ARG A 51 -6.96 7.51 -11.92
N LEU A 52 -7.90 7.14 -11.05
CA LEU A 52 -7.62 6.64 -9.70
C LEU A 52 -6.83 5.34 -9.73
N ASN A 53 -7.12 4.42 -10.66
CA ASN A 53 -6.30 3.21 -10.83
C ASN A 53 -4.86 3.51 -11.21
N LEU A 54 -4.63 4.51 -12.07
CA LEU A 54 -3.29 4.89 -12.50
C LEU A 54 -2.50 5.61 -11.41
N HIS A 55 -3.14 6.53 -10.68
CA HIS A 55 -2.47 7.51 -9.84
C HIS A 55 -2.56 7.25 -8.34
N SER A 56 -3.55 6.48 -7.85
CA SER A 56 -3.66 6.28 -6.40
C SER A 56 -2.51 5.44 -5.87
N ARG A 57 -1.84 5.97 -4.85
CA ARG A 57 -0.77 5.30 -4.11
C ARG A 57 -1.28 4.58 -2.88
N LEU A 58 -2.41 5.04 -2.32
CA LEU A 58 -2.93 4.62 -1.02
C LEU A 58 -4.04 3.59 -1.12
N ALA A 59 -4.85 3.62 -2.19
CA ALA A 59 -5.90 2.64 -2.42
C ALA A 59 -5.32 1.25 -2.69
N GLN A 60 -5.96 0.23 -2.14
CA GLN A 60 -5.64 -1.16 -2.46
C GLN A 60 -6.27 -1.60 -3.79
N ARG A 61 -7.45 -1.06 -4.10
CA ARG A 61 -8.23 -1.31 -5.32
C ARG A 61 -9.15 -0.13 -5.62
N VAL A 62 -9.69 -0.09 -6.82
CA VAL A 62 -10.80 0.78 -7.20
C VAL A 62 -11.98 -0.11 -7.58
N LEU A 63 -12.98 -0.20 -6.72
CA LEU A 63 -14.14 -1.06 -6.86
C LEU A 63 -15.36 -0.24 -7.28
N VAL A 64 -16.10 -0.69 -8.31
CA VAL A 64 -17.40 -0.09 -8.67
C VAL A 64 -18.49 -0.83 -7.95
N GLN A 65 -19.28 -0.14 -7.15
CA GLN A 65 -20.44 -0.70 -6.47
C GLN A 65 -21.58 -0.88 -7.48
N LEU A 66 -22.05 -2.12 -7.62
CA LEU A 66 -23.11 -2.49 -8.57
C LEU A 66 -24.45 -2.71 -7.88
N SER A 67 -24.44 -3.12 -6.62
CA SER A 67 -25.64 -3.35 -5.83
C SER A 67 -25.36 -3.12 -4.34
N TYR A 68 -26.36 -2.64 -3.65
CA TYR A 68 -26.45 -2.60 -2.19
C TYR A 68 -27.84 -3.06 -1.79
N SER A 69 -27.95 -4.09 -0.95
CA SER A 69 -29.23 -4.64 -0.52
C SER A 69 -29.14 -5.24 0.88
N GLU A 70 -30.27 -5.38 1.53
CA GLU A 70 -30.38 -6.22 2.73
C GLU A 70 -30.33 -7.70 2.37
N TYR A 71 -29.85 -8.52 3.29
CA TYR A 71 -29.86 -9.98 3.17
C TYR A 71 -30.06 -10.63 4.55
N ARG A 72 -30.58 -11.87 4.53
CA ARG A 72 -30.76 -12.70 5.73
C ARG A 72 -30.15 -14.10 5.56
N ASN A 73 -30.04 -14.56 4.33
CA ASN A 73 -29.55 -15.90 3.99
C ASN A 73 -28.88 -15.87 2.60
N GLU A 74 -28.30 -17.00 2.21
CA GLU A 74 -27.58 -17.14 0.93
C GLU A 74 -28.48 -17.01 -0.30
N GLN A 75 -29.78 -17.27 -0.18
CA GLN A 75 -30.72 -17.10 -1.29
C GLN A 75 -30.95 -15.61 -1.61
N ASP A 76 -30.87 -14.74 -0.60
CA ASP A 76 -30.91 -13.30 -0.83
C ASP A 76 -29.68 -12.81 -1.59
N LEU A 77 -28.49 -13.40 -1.32
CA LEU A 77 -27.26 -13.12 -2.07
C LEU A 77 -27.41 -13.51 -3.55
N TYR A 78 -27.97 -14.71 -3.80
CA TYR A 78 -28.22 -15.17 -5.15
C TYR A 78 -29.17 -14.23 -5.89
N ARG A 79 -30.27 -13.80 -5.26
CA ARG A 79 -31.26 -12.88 -5.86
C ARG A 79 -30.59 -11.53 -6.18
N ALA A 80 -29.92 -10.92 -5.23
CA ALA A 80 -29.22 -9.63 -5.44
C ALA A 80 -28.20 -9.69 -6.57
N ALA A 81 -27.42 -10.77 -6.65
CA ALA A 81 -26.43 -10.96 -7.71
C ALA A 81 -27.09 -11.25 -9.08
N SER A 82 -28.26 -11.91 -9.11
CA SER A 82 -29.03 -12.15 -10.35
C SER A 82 -29.63 -10.87 -10.94
N GLU A 83 -29.91 -9.87 -10.11
CA GLU A 83 -30.47 -8.58 -10.53
C GLU A 83 -29.43 -7.64 -11.16
N VAL A 84 -28.13 -7.83 -10.85
CA VAL A 84 -27.06 -7.02 -11.44
C VAL A 84 -26.89 -7.32 -12.93
N ALA A 85 -26.83 -6.27 -13.74
CA ALA A 85 -26.63 -6.38 -15.19
C ALA A 85 -25.14 -6.61 -15.53
N TRP A 86 -24.62 -7.80 -15.22
CA TRP A 86 -23.22 -8.16 -15.46
C TRP A 86 -22.82 -8.04 -16.93
N GLU A 87 -23.74 -8.28 -17.84
CA GLU A 87 -23.56 -8.23 -19.30
C GLU A 87 -23.23 -6.84 -19.85
N ILE A 88 -23.37 -5.78 -19.07
CA ILE A 88 -22.90 -4.44 -19.47
C ILE A 88 -21.44 -4.19 -19.09
N TRP A 89 -20.85 -5.07 -18.26
CA TRP A 89 -19.48 -4.95 -17.78
C TRP A 89 -18.51 -5.83 -18.54
N PHE A 90 -18.87 -7.09 -18.78
CA PHE A 90 -18.01 -8.07 -19.47
C PHE A 90 -18.87 -9.09 -20.22
N THR A 91 -18.23 -9.88 -21.10
CA THR A 91 -18.90 -10.93 -21.88
C THR A 91 -18.66 -12.30 -21.25
N PRO A 92 -19.36 -13.38 -21.67
CA PRO A 92 -19.08 -14.72 -21.18
C PRO A 92 -17.70 -15.28 -21.58
N ARG A 93 -16.89 -14.54 -22.35
CA ARG A 93 -15.53 -14.94 -22.73
C ARG A 93 -14.52 -14.66 -21.63
N GLU A 94 -14.79 -13.64 -20.80
CA GLU A 94 -13.97 -13.28 -19.65
C GLU A 94 -14.19 -14.29 -18.53
N THR A 95 -13.10 -14.71 -17.92
CA THR A 95 -13.12 -15.57 -16.72
C THR A 95 -13.43 -14.75 -15.46
N ILE A 96 -14.13 -15.38 -14.52
CA ILE A 96 -14.55 -14.69 -13.28
C ILE A 96 -13.97 -15.34 -12.02
N LYS A 97 -13.85 -14.53 -10.95
CA LYS A 97 -13.68 -14.97 -9.57
C LYS A 97 -14.58 -14.16 -8.66
N VAL A 98 -15.24 -14.82 -7.72
CA VAL A 98 -16.00 -14.15 -6.66
C VAL A 98 -15.24 -14.26 -5.34
N GLU A 99 -15.04 -13.14 -4.68
CA GLU A 99 -14.41 -13.04 -3.36
C GLU A 99 -15.39 -12.40 -2.38
N VAL A 100 -15.53 -13.02 -1.20
CA VAL A 100 -16.47 -12.56 -0.17
C VAL A 100 -15.69 -12.18 1.08
N THR A 101 -15.93 -10.97 1.55
CA THR A 101 -15.48 -10.52 2.87
C THR A 101 -16.68 -10.28 3.77
N ALA A 102 -16.51 -10.45 5.08
CA ALA A 102 -17.61 -10.26 6.00
C ALA A 102 -17.17 -9.57 7.30
N GLN A 103 -18.08 -8.74 7.83
CA GLN A 103 -17.99 -8.17 9.14
C GLN A 103 -19.28 -8.44 9.91
N HIS A 104 -19.21 -9.35 10.89
CA HIS A 104 -20.38 -9.77 11.70
C HIS A 104 -21.54 -10.38 10.89
N SER A 105 -21.23 -11.03 9.76
CA SER A 105 -22.26 -11.73 8.98
C SER A 105 -22.86 -12.91 9.74
N PRO A 106 -24.17 -13.14 9.67
CA PRO A 106 -24.82 -14.31 10.26
C PRO A 106 -24.57 -15.61 9.49
N LEU A 107 -23.99 -15.55 8.27
CA LEU A 107 -23.73 -16.72 7.45
C LEU A 107 -22.59 -17.56 8.01
N THR A 108 -22.77 -18.88 8.00
CA THR A 108 -21.80 -19.83 8.55
C THR A 108 -20.63 -20.12 7.61
N SER A 109 -20.82 -19.93 6.29
CA SER A 109 -19.80 -20.23 5.28
C SER A 109 -19.70 -19.14 4.21
N LEU A 110 -18.62 -18.38 4.25
CA LEU A 110 -18.33 -17.39 3.21
C LEU A 110 -18.00 -18.04 1.86
N ASN A 111 -17.41 -19.23 1.85
CA ASN A 111 -17.19 -19.99 0.62
C ASN A 111 -18.51 -20.38 -0.05
N PHE A 112 -19.52 -20.78 0.71
CA PHE A 112 -20.84 -21.09 0.18
C PHE A 112 -21.53 -19.82 -0.34
N ALA A 113 -21.40 -18.69 0.38
CA ALA A 113 -21.86 -17.39 -0.08
C ALA A 113 -21.23 -17.00 -1.46
N ALA A 114 -19.92 -17.20 -1.60
CA ALA A 114 -19.21 -16.94 -2.86
C ALA A 114 -19.73 -17.83 -4.00
N LEU A 115 -19.99 -19.11 -3.74
CA LEU A 115 -20.56 -20.03 -4.73
C LEU A 115 -21.97 -19.58 -5.15
N LYS A 116 -22.82 -19.14 -4.23
CA LYS A 116 -24.16 -18.64 -4.54
C LYS A 116 -24.15 -17.41 -5.43
N ILE A 117 -23.26 -16.46 -5.13
CA ILE A 117 -23.08 -15.26 -5.98
C ILE A 117 -22.54 -15.67 -7.35
N LYS A 118 -21.55 -16.55 -7.42
CA LYS A 118 -21.00 -17.09 -8.68
C LYS A 118 -22.09 -17.78 -9.52
N ASP A 119 -22.93 -18.61 -8.91
CA ASP A 119 -24.03 -19.30 -9.60
C ASP A 119 -25.03 -18.29 -10.19
N ALA A 120 -25.40 -17.25 -9.42
CA ALA A 120 -26.28 -16.20 -9.88
C ALA A 120 -25.73 -15.45 -11.11
N VAL A 121 -24.42 -15.11 -11.09
CA VAL A 121 -23.73 -14.48 -12.24
C VAL A 121 -23.76 -15.40 -13.46
N CYS A 122 -23.42 -16.67 -13.30
CA CYS A 122 -23.44 -17.66 -14.38
C CYS A 122 -24.85 -17.85 -14.96
N ASP A 123 -25.85 -17.97 -14.12
CA ASP A 123 -27.24 -18.19 -14.54
C ASP A 123 -27.82 -16.95 -15.27
N ARG A 124 -27.46 -15.73 -14.82
CA ARG A 124 -27.80 -14.53 -15.56
C ARG A 124 -27.19 -14.51 -16.96
N PHE A 125 -25.94 -14.87 -17.11
CA PHE A 125 -25.33 -14.96 -18.44
C PHE A 125 -25.98 -16.03 -19.31
N ARG A 126 -26.30 -17.22 -18.74
CA ARG A 126 -27.06 -18.25 -19.49
C ARG A 126 -28.40 -17.71 -20.03
N ALA A 127 -29.09 -16.93 -19.20
CA ALA A 127 -30.39 -16.33 -19.63
C ALA A 127 -30.23 -15.23 -20.68
N LYS A 128 -29.13 -14.46 -20.67
CA LYS A 128 -28.90 -13.29 -21.53
C LYS A 128 -28.00 -13.56 -22.74
N ALA A 129 -27.19 -14.64 -22.74
CA ALA A 129 -26.20 -14.92 -23.75
C ALA A 129 -26.37 -16.33 -24.36
N ASN A 130 -27.60 -16.69 -24.72
CA ASN A 130 -27.95 -17.95 -25.44
C ASN A 130 -27.37 -19.21 -24.76
N GLY A 131 -27.43 -19.32 -23.43
CA GLY A 131 -26.96 -20.45 -22.67
C GLY A 131 -25.46 -20.45 -22.35
N VAL A 132 -24.69 -19.47 -22.83
CA VAL A 132 -23.25 -19.36 -22.56
C VAL A 132 -23.04 -18.68 -21.21
N ARG A 133 -22.08 -19.15 -20.44
CA ARG A 133 -21.69 -18.58 -19.14
C ARG A 133 -20.17 -18.32 -19.08
N PRO A 134 -19.71 -17.39 -18.23
CA PRO A 134 -18.28 -17.25 -17.97
C PRO A 134 -17.69 -18.46 -17.24
N ASP A 135 -16.44 -18.76 -17.53
CA ASP A 135 -15.66 -19.76 -16.79
C ASP A 135 -15.05 -19.14 -15.52
N VAL A 136 -14.74 -20.01 -14.57
CA VAL A 136 -14.09 -19.59 -13.31
C VAL A 136 -12.58 -19.79 -13.41
N ASN A 137 -11.83 -18.73 -13.13
CA ASN A 137 -10.38 -18.80 -12.97
C ASN A 137 -10.01 -18.19 -11.62
N THR A 138 -9.54 -19.03 -10.69
CA THR A 138 -9.23 -18.60 -9.33
C THR A 138 -7.87 -17.92 -9.20
N GLN A 139 -6.95 -18.15 -10.13
CA GLN A 139 -5.61 -17.58 -10.10
C GLN A 139 -5.55 -16.25 -10.87
N TRP A 140 -5.96 -16.25 -12.14
CA TRP A 140 -5.83 -15.11 -13.05
C TRP A 140 -7.17 -14.78 -13.71
N PRO A 141 -8.20 -14.39 -12.95
CA PRO A 141 -9.48 -14.00 -13.50
C PRO A 141 -9.39 -12.70 -14.28
N ASP A 142 -10.21 -12.59 -15.35
CA ASP A 142 -10.36 -11.35 -16.11
C ASP A 142 -11.26 -10.35 -15.37
N ALA A 143 -12.27 -10.84 -14.69
CA ALA A 143 -13.19 -10.05 -13.89
C ALA A 143 -13.27 -10.59 -12.46
N ARG A 144 -12.96 -9.75 -11.48
CA ARG A 144 -13.13 -10.05 -10.05
C ARG A 144 -14.39 -9.39 -9.54
N ILE A 145 -15.21 -10.15 -8.87
CA ILE A 145 -16.44 -9.71 -8.23
C ILE A 145 -16.21 -9.79 -6.72
N PHE A 146 -16.34 -8.65 -6.04
CA PHE A 146 -16.26 -8.61 -4.59
C PHE A 146 -17.64 -8.48 -3.98
N ALA A 147 -17.88 -9.24 -2.93
CA ALA A 147 -19.03 -9.09 -2.06
C ALA A 147 -18.57 -8.75 -0.64
N HIS A 148 -19.15 -7.71 -0.07
CA HIS A 148 -18.95 -7.37 1.33
C HIS A 148 -20.25 -7.55 2.09
N LEU A 149 -20.19 -8.37 3.16
CA LEU A 149 -21.32 -8.69 4.01
C LEU A 149 -21.15 -8.02 5.37
N THR A 150 -22.19 -7.36 5.84
CA THR A 150 -22.29 -6.95 7.25
C THR A 150 -23.28 -7.86 7.98
N THR A 151 -23.77 -7.42 9.12
CA THR A 151 -24.81 -8.14 9.88
C THR A 151 -26.09 -8.34 9.06
N ASP A 152 -26.44 -7.38 8.22
CA ASP A 152 -27.73 -7.29 7.53
C ASP A 152 -27.64 -6.80 6.08
N SER A 153 -26.48 -6.34 5.61
CA SER A 153 -26.33 -5.75 4.28
C SER A 153 -25.29 -6.46 3.42
N LEU A 154 -25.55 -6.49 2.12
CA LEU A 154 -24.69 -6.97 1.05
C LEU A 154 -24.34 -5.81 0.14
N SER A 155 -23.08 -5.62 -0.14
CA SER A 155 -22.58 -4.78 -1.24
C SER A 155 -21.90 -5.65 -2.27
N LEU A 156 -22.26 -5.50 -3.53
CA LEU A 156 -21.62 -6.17 -4.68
C LEU A 156 -20.80 -5.16 -5.49
N TYR A 157 -19.58 -5.54 -5.83
CA TYR A 157 -18.64 -4.71 -6.58
C TYR A 157 -18.03 -5.47 -7.74
N ILE A 158 -17.68 -4.73 -8.80
CA ILE A 158 -16.74 -5.19 -9.82
C ILE A 158 -15.39 -4.47 -9.61
N ASP A 159 -14.31 -5.23 -9.65
CA ASP A 159 -12.95 -4.71 -9.48
C ASP A 159 -12.41 -4.17 -10.80
N THR A 160 -12.09 -2.89 -10.84
CA THR A 160 -11.48 -2.26 -12.02
C THR A 160 -9.96 -2.39 -12.03
N SER A 161 -9.33 -2.71 -10.91
CA SER A 161 -7.88 -2.78 -10.75
C SER A 161 -7.27 -4.09 -11.24
N GLY A 162 -7.95 -5.23 -10.99
CA GLY A 162 -7.46 -6.57 -11.28
C GLY A 162 -6.55 -7.10 -10.16
N GLU A 163 -5.25 -6.97 -10.28
CA GLU A 163 -4.36 -7.19 -9.15
C GLU A 163 -4.40 -6.03 -8.16
N PRO A 164 -4.10 -6.25 -6.87
CA PRO A 164 -4.02 -5.16 -5.88
C PRO A 164 -3.07 -4.06 -6.33
N LEU A 165 -3.42 -2.79 -6.03
CA LEU A 165 -2.66 -1.64 -6.50
C LEU A 165 -1.25 -1.55 -5.90
N PHE A 166 -0.98 -2.16 -4.75
CA PHE A 166 0.38 -2.23 -4.22
C PHE A 166 1.34 -2.98 -5.14
N LYS A 167 0.87 -3.89 -6.00
CA LYS A 167 1.70 -4.53 -7.03
C LYS A 167 1.95 -3.51 -8.16
N ARG A 168 2.95 -2.63 -7.97
CA ARG A 168 3.29 -1.54 -8.91
C ARG A 168 3.86 -2.03 -10.25
N GLY A 169 4.37 -3.25 -10.31
CA GLY A 169 4.99 -3.84 -11.50
C GLY A 169 6.53 -3.80 -11.52
N TRP A 170 7.16 -3.06 -10.61
CA TRP A 170 8.63 -2.96 -10.56
C TRP A 170 9.29 -3.94 -9.57
N ARG A 171 8.55 -4.49 -8.61
CA ARG A 171 9.11 -5.40 -7.62
C ARG A 171 9.24 -6.81 -8.16
N GLU A 172 10.46 -7.26 -8.36
CA GLU A 172 10.80 -8.65 -8.65
C GLU A 172 11.67 -9.23 -7.52
N ASP A 173 12.58 -8.42 -6.98
CA ASP A 173 13.45 -8.80 -5.87
C ASP A 173 12.80 -8.41 -4.53
N LYS A 174 12.62 -9.39 -3.66
CA LYS A 174 12.00 -9.20 -2.33
C LYS A 174 12.73 -9.99 -1.25
N GLY A 175 12.73 -9.48 -0.03
CA GLY A 175 13.07 -10.24 1.18
C GLY A 175 11.89 -11.09 1.66
N ASP A 176 12.04 -11.73 2.81
CA ASP A 176 11.02 -12.64 3.38
C ASP A 176 9.70 -11.95 3.73
N ALA A 177 9.72 -10.67 4.09
CA ALA A 177 8.53 -9.89 4.44
C ALA A 177 8.65 -8.43 3.95
N PRO A 178 8.42 -8.21 2.65
CA PRO A 178 8.52 -6.86 2.09
C PRO A 178 7.37 -5.98 2.58
N LEU A 179 7.67 -4.72 2.86
CA LEU A 179 6.65 -3.69 3.11
C LEU A 179 5.79 -3.51 1.84
N LYS A 180 4.46 -3.48 1.98
CA LYS A 180 3.59 -3.18 0.85
C LYS A 180 3.77 -1.72 0.40
N GLU A 181 3.78 -1.48 -0.89
CA GLU A 181 4.00 -0.16 -1.49
C GLU A 181 2.93 0.85 -1.05
N THR A 182 1.68 0.42 -0.91
CA THR A 182 0.60 1.28 -0.40
C THR A 182 0.82 1.70 1.05
N LEU A 183 1.46 0.85 1.87
CA LEU A 183 1.78 1.22 3.25
C LEU A 183 3.00 2.16 3.30
N ALA A 184 4.02 1.93 2.46
CA ALA A 184 5.14 2.87 2.32
C ALA A 184 4.65 4.26 1.88
N ALA A 185 3.76 4.32 0.89
CA ALA A 185 3.13 5.57 0.46
C ALA A 185 2.32 6.24 1.59
N ALA A 186 1.60 5.45 2.40
CA ALA A 186 0.87 5.96 3.56
C ALA A 186 1.82 6.53 4.64
N MET A 187 2.98 5.90 4.86
CA MET A 187 4.01 6.44 5.75
C MET A 187 4.55 7.78 5.24
N ILE A 188 4.81 7.89 3.94
CA ILE A 188 5.26 9.15 3.32
C ILE A 188 4.18 10.23 3.48
N ALA A 189 2.92 9.93 3.16
CA ALA A 189 1.80 10.86 3.33
C ALA A 189 1.63 11.32 4.79
N ALA A 190 1.67 10.37 5.75
CA ALA A 190 1.54 10.70 7.17
C ALA A 190 2.71 11.53 7.73
N SER A 191 3.89 11.42 7.12
CA SER A 191 5.05 12.22 7.50
C SER A 191 4.94 13.68 7.07
N GLY A 192 4.10 13.98 6.06
CA GLY A 192 4.01 15.29 5.43
C GLY A 192 5.22 15.65 4.57
N TRP A 193 6.05 14.67 4.20
CA TRP A 193 7.30 14.91 3.45
C TRP A 193 7.09 15.56 2.08
N ALA A 194 6.00 15.23 1.42
CA ALA A 194 5.65 15.74 0.09
C ALA A 194 4.47 16.74 0.13
N ASP A 195 4.10 17.25 1.31
CA ASP A 195 3.00 18.18 1.44
C ASP A 195 3.45 19.61 1.09
N GLY A 196 2.74 20.26 0.16
CA GLY A 196 2.93 21.65 -0.22
C GLY A 196 3.92 21.87 -1.38
N ASP A 197 4.17 23.15 -1.69
CA ASP A 197 4.98 23.60 -2.85
C ASP A 197 6.45 23.86 -2.48
N ALA A 198 6.87 23.52 -1.27
CA ALA A 198 8.26 23.70 -0.84
C ALA A 198 9.19 22.65 -1.45
N ASP A 199 10.46 23.01 -1.60
CA ASP A 199 11.48 22.05 -2.01
C ASP A 199 11.52 20.85 -1.06
N LEU A 200 11.56 19.65 -1.64
CA LEU A 200 11.59 18.41 -0.88
C LEU A 200 12.87 18.32 -0.04
N LEU A 201 12.72 18.10 1.25
CA LEU A 201 13.83 17.80 2.13
C LEU A 201 14.44 16.42 1.80
N PRO A 202 15.74 16.19 2.11
CA PRO A 202 16.32 14.86 2.01
C PRO A 202 15.51 13.83 2.79
N LEU A 203 15.25 12.66 2.16
CA LEU A 203 14.58 11.53 2.80
C LEU A 203 15.56 10.36 2.93
N TYR A 204 15.63 9.75 4.11
CA TYR A 204 16.52 8.64 4.37
C TYR A 204 15.81 7.46 5.05
N ASP A 205 15.96 6.28 4.46
CA ASP A 205 15.54 5.00 5.05
C ASP A 205 16.78 4.18 5.45
N PRO A 206 17.16 4.16 6.74
CA PRO A 206 18.34 3.42 7.22
C PRO A 206 18.14 1.90 7.34
N CYS A 207 16.94 1.38 7.09
CA CYS A 207 16.60 -0.05 7.11
C CYS A 207 15.80 -0.39 5.84
N CYS A 208 16.33 -0.02 4.67
CA CYS A 208 15.53 0.08 3.44
C CYS A 208 15.07 -1.27 2.87
N GLY A 209 15.64 -2.39 3.31
CA GLY A 209 15.32 -3.69 2.74
C GLY A 209 15.45 -3.68 1.21
N SER A 210 14.42 -4.12 0.51
CA SER A 210 14.37 -4.09 -0.95
C SER A 210 13.99 -2.72 -1.56
N GLY A 211 14.06 -1.62 -0.77
CA GLY A 211 13.97 -0.24 -1.23
C GLY A 211 12.57 0.36 -1.30
N THR A 212 11.54 -0.24 -0.68
CA THR A 212 10.14 0.16 -0.90
C THR A 212 9.86 1.63 -0.60
N ILE A 213 10.26 2.13 0.58
CA ILE A 213 10.01 3.53 0.98
C ILE A 213 10.77 4.48 0.05
N ALA A 214 12.05 4.21 -0.21
CA ALA A 214 12.88 5.04 -1.06
C ALA A 214 12.34 5.12 -2.51
N ILE A 215 11.89 3.99 -3.07
CA ILE A 215 11.34 3.95 -4.43
C ILE A 215 10.00 4.69 -4.52
N GLU A 216 9.07 4.48 -3.57
CA GLU A 216 7.80 5.23 -3.53
C GLU A 216 8.06 6.74 -3.39
N ALA A 217 9.00 7.16 -2.52
CA ALA A 217 9.39 8.56 -2.37
C ALA A 217 9.97 9.13 -3.67
N ALA A 218 10.84 8.38 -4.36
CA ALA A 218 11.43 8.81 -5.61
C ALA A 218 10.40 8.94 -6.74
N GLN A 219 9.44 8.01 -6.83
CA GLN A 219 8.33 8.13 -7.77
C GLN A 219 7.42 9.33 -7.46
N ILE A 220 7.22 9.68 -6.18
CA ILE A 220 6.51 10.91 -5.78
C ILE A 220 7.31 12.14 -6.23
N ALA A 221 8.61 12.21 -5.93
CA ALA A 221 9.48 13.33 -6.30
C ALA A 221 9.57 13.54 -7.82
N CYS A 222 9.49 12.48 -8.61
CA CYS A 222 9.50 12.51 -10.06
C CYS A 222 8.09 12.57 -10.67
N ASN A 223 7.04 12.65 -9.86
CA ASN A 223 5.64 12.61 -10.28
C ASN A 223 5.31 11.45 -11.23
N ILE A 224 5.94 10.28 -11.01
CA ILE A 224 5.68 9.07 -11.79
C ILE A 224 4.43 8.39 -11.23
N ALA A 225 3.45 8.12 -12.09
CA ALA A 225 2.22 7.45 -11.69
C ALA A 225 2.50 6.02 -11.22
N PRO A 226 2.02 5.58 -10.04
CA PRO A 226 2.32 4.26 -9.47
C PRO A 226 1.79 3.09 -10.31
N GLY A 227 0.79 3.34 -11.15
CA GLY A 227 0.19 2.35 -12.05
C GLY A 227 0.82 2.27 -13.44
N SER A 228 1.88 3.04 -13.74
CA SER A 228 2.45 3.18 -15.09
C SER A 228 2.99 1.88 -15.69
N LEU A 229 3.47 0.94 -14.86
CA LEU A 229 4.08 -0.33 -15.30
C LEU A 229 3.12 -1.52 -15.29
N ARG A 230 1.83 -1.31 -15.07
CA ARG A 230 0.88 -2.41 -14.91
C ARG A 230 -0.30 -2.31 -15.87
N ARG A 231 -1.04 -3.41 -16.00
CA ARG A 231 -2.34 -3.46 -16.66
C ARG A 231 -3.45 -3.53 -15.63
N PHE A 232 -4.65 -3.13 -16.04
CA PHE A 232 -5.83 -3.09 -15.18
C PHE A 232 -6.96 -3.96 -15.73
N ALA A 233 -7.81 -4.47 -14.83
CA ALA A 233 -8.96 -5.29 -15.24
C ALA A 233 -9.93 -4.50 -16.11
N PHE A 234 -10.12 -3.20 -15.85
CA PHE A 234 -11.04 -2.37 -16.63
C PHE A 234 -10.71 -2.32 -18.14
N GLU A 235 -9.47 -2.60 -18.54
CA GLU A 235 -9.06 -2.64 -19.95
C GLU A 235 -9.75 -3.76 -20.74
N LYS A 236 -10.30 -4.77 -20.04
CA LYS A 236 -11.08 -5.88 -20.60
C LYS A 236 -12.59 -5.67 -20.53
N TYR A 237 -13.04 -4.60 -19.85
CA TYR A 237 -14.46 -4.36 -19.65
C TYR A 237 -15.10 -3.60 -20.81
N LEU A 238 -16.38 -3.88 -21.06
CA LEU A 238 -17.16 -3.27 -22.15
C LEU A 238 -17.21 -1.72 -22.10
N PRO A 239 -17.27 -1.07 -20.90
CA PRO A 239 -17.21 0.38 -20.83
C PRO A 239 -15.85 1.00 -21.17
N PHE A 240 -14.80 0.21 -21.39
CA PHE A 240 -13.46 0.70 -21.66
C PHE A 240 -13.37 1.49 -22.95
N GLN A 241 -12.74 2.66 -22.87
CA GLN A 241 -12.50 3.56 -24.00
C GLN A 241 -10.99 3.80 -24.13
N LYS A 242 -10.38 3.12 -25.09
CA LYS A 242 -8.93 3.17 -25.30
C LYS A 242 -8.39 4.59 -25.47
N HIS A 243 -9.06 5.45 -26.24
CA HIS A 243 -8.62 6.82 -26.48
C HIS A 243 -8.62 7.68 -25.20
N VAL A 244 -9.59 7.47 -24.30
CA VAL A 244 -9.64 8.15 -23.00
C VAL A 244 -8.51 7.67 -22.11
N TRP A 245 -8.24 6.36 -22.10
CA TRP A 245 -7.15 5.77 -21.34
C TRP A 245 -5.78 6.23 -21.83
N ASP A 246 -5.58 6.27 -23.14
CA ASP A 246 -4.33 6.77 -23.73
C ASP A 246 -4.10 8.26 -23.40
N ALA A 247 -5.16 9.07 -23.38
CA ALA A 247 -5.06 10.48 -22.95
C ALA A 247 -4.63 10.59 -21.47
N ILE A 248 -5.24 9.79 -20.56
CA ILE A 248 -4.85 9.78 -19.13
C ILE A 248 -3.39 9.37 -18.96
N LYS A 249 -2.91 8.35 -19.69
CA LYS A 249 -1.50 7.93 -19.63
C LYS A 249 -0.55 8.97 -20.15
N ASN A 250 -0.90 9.65 -21.25
CA ASN A 250 -0.08 10.71 -21.81
C ASN A 250 -0.03 11.92 -20.87
N GLU A 251 -1.17 12.36 -20.31
CA GLU A 251 -1.22 13.39 -19.27
C GLU A 251 -0.28 13.06 -18.10
N ALA A 252 -0.31 11.80 -17.63
CA ALA A 252 0.57 11.34 -16.56
C ALA A 252 2.06 11.38 -16.97
N LYS A 253 2.37 10.96 -18.18
CA LYS A 253 3.73 10.94 -18.70
C LYS A 253 4.30 12.35 -18.90
N ASP A 254 3.49 13.26 -19.43
CA ASP A 254 3.89 14.66 -19.67
C ASP A 254 4.09 15.43 -18.35
N ALA A 255 3.42 14.99 -17.27
CA ALA A 255 3.57 15.57 -15.94
C ALA A 255 4.78 15.02 -15.15
N GLU A 256 5.50 14.02 -15.67
CA GLU A 256 6.70 13.51 -15.00
C GLU A 256 7.79 14.56 -14.90
N VAL A 257 8.41 14.67 -13.74
CA VAL A 257 9.55 15.55 -13.50
C VAL A 257 10.84 14.81 -13.85
N VAL A 258 11.48 15.23 -14.93
CA VAL A 258 12.80 14.70 -15.32
C VAL A 258 13.89 15.42 -14.51
N ARG A 259 14.66 14.68 -13.75
CA ARG A 259 15.82 15.26 -13.05
C ARG A 259 16.99 15.50 -13.99
N VAL A 260 17.66 16.62 -13.78
CA VAL A 260 18.83 16.97 -14.59
C VAL A 260 19.99 16.04 -14.25
N PRO A 261 20.70 15.47 -15.25
CA PRO A 261 21.89 14.66 -15.00
C PRO A 261 22.91 15.40 -14.13
N GLY A 262 23.44 14.73 -13.11
CA GLY A 262 24.38 15.31 -12.15
C GLY A 262 23.75 16.04 -10.94
N GLN A 263 22.44 16.14 -10.86
CA GLN A 263 21.75 16.64 -9.68
C GLN A 263 21.95 15.67 -8.50
N LYS A 264 22.35 16.18 -7.32
CA LYS A 264 22.56 15.36 -6.12
C LYS A 264 21.28 14.60 -5.76
N PRO A 265 21.36 13.33 -5.34
CA PRO A 265 20.22 12.59 -4.80
C PRO A 265 19.62 13.32 -3.58
N ILE A 266 18.31 13.25 -3.46
CA ILE A 266 17.60 13.72 -2.26
C ILE A 266 16.97 12.56 -1.48
N ILE A 267 17.06 11.34 -2.00
CA ILE A 267 16.52 10.13 -1.39
C ILE A 267 17.65 9.16 -1.20
N PHE A 268 17.72 8.60 0.00
CA PHE A 268 18.79 7.74 0.45
C PHE A 268 18.22 6.49 1.10
N GLY A 269 18.85 5.34 0.85
CA GLY A 269 18.52 4.09 1.50
C GLY A 269 19.77 3.35 1.95
N SER A 270 19.72 2.72 3.11
CA SER A 270 20.78 1.79 3.52
C SER A 270 20.22 0.56 4.20
N ASP A 271 20.97 -0.54 4.10
CA ASP A 271 20.66 -1.78 4.80
C ASP A 271 21.95 -2.47 5.19
N VAL A 272 21.94 -3.17 6.32
CA VAL A 272 23.10 -3.94 6.80
C VAL A 272 23.38 -5.14 5.89
N ALA A 273 22.34 -5.70 5.27
CA ALA A 273 22.45 -6.80 4.34
C ALA A 273 22.73 -6.29 2.92
N HIS A 274 23.95 -6.47 2.41
CA HIS A 274 24.34 -6.08 1.06
C HIS A 274 23.40 -6.62 -0.04
N ARG A 275 22.90 -7.85 0.14
CA ARG A 275 21.90 -8.44 -0.78
C ARG A 275 20.63 -7.60 -0.87
N MET A 276 20.18 -7.00 0.24
CA MET A 276 18.99 -6.13 0.21
C MET A 276 19.26 -4.85 -0.56
N VAL A 277 20.45 -4.28 -0.42
CA VAL A 277 20.89 -3.11 -1.20
C VAL A 277 20.89 -3.41 -2.70
N ASP A 278 21.42 -4.57 -3.11
CA ASP A 278 21.39 -5.02 -4.51
C ASP A 278 19.95 -5.18 -5.02
N PHE A 279 19.06 -5.72 -4.20
CA PHE A 279 17.64 -5.83 -4.51
C PHE A 279 16.99 -4.45 -4.68
N ALA A 280 17.27 -3.53 -3.77
CA ALA A 280 16.76 -2.16 -3.81
C ALA A 280 17.22 -1.44 -5.10
N GLN A 281 18.48 -1.58 -5.48
CA GLN A 281 19.03 -0.98 -6.71
C GLN A 281 18.34 -1.53 -7.96
N ARG A 282 18.17 -2.86 -8.09
CA ARG A 282 17.48 -3.47 -9.22
C ARG A 282 16.00 -3.09 -9.29
N ASN A 283 15.32 -3.04 -8.15
CA ASN A 283 13.95 -2.57 -8.07
C ASN A 283 13.82 -1.11 -8.48
N ALA A 284 14.73 -0.24 -8.04
CA ALA A 284 14.77 1.18 -8.44
C ALA A 284 15.02 1.37 -9.94
N GLN A 285 15.87 0.53 -10.55
CA GLN A 285 16.09 0.51 -11.99
C GLN A 285 14.79 0.19 -12.74
N ARG A 286 14.09 -0.87 -12.34
CA ARG A 286 12.80 -1.24 -12.95
C ARG A 286 11.71 -0.19 -12.72
N ALA A 287 11.75 0.49 -11.58
CA ALA A 287 10.84 1.59 -11.25
C ALA A 287 11.17 2.90 -11.98
N GLY A 288 12.30 2.98 -12.71
CA GLY A 288 12.72 4.16 -13.45
C GLY A 288 13.24 5.32 -12.58
N VAL A 289 13.73 5.02 -11.36
CA VAL A 289 14.14 6.02 -10.35
C VAL A 289 15.53 5.78 -9.77
N ALA A 290 16.35 4.93 -10.39
CA ALA A 290 17.68 4.60 -9.88
C ALA A 290 18.60 5.82 -9.75
N ASP A 291 18.49 6.78 -10.66
CA ASP A 291 19.31 8.01 -10.67
C ASP A 291 18.88 9.03 -9.60
N VAL A 292 17.73 8.79 -8.95
CA VAL A 292 17.16 9.69 -7.93
C VAL A 292 17.53 9.25 -6.51
N ILE A 293 17.91 7.98 -6.36
CA ILE A 293 18.13 7.34 -5.07
C ILE A 293 19.61 6.93 -4.94
N GLU A 294 20.19 7.23 -3.78
CA GLU A 294 21.49 6.67 -3.42
C GLU A 294 21.30 5.54 -2.41
N PHE A 295 21.64 4.32 -2.82
CA PHE A 295 21.64 3.14 -1.94
C PHE A 295 23.06 2.78 -1.50
N ARG A 296 23.24 2.53 -0.20
CA ARG A 296 24.53 2.11 0.38
C ARG A 296 24.36 0.98 1.39
N GLY A 297 25.31 0.04 1.40
CA GLY A 297 25.43 -0.94 2.49
C GLY A 297 25.87 -0.27 3.79
N GLY A 298 25.38 -0.74 4.93
CA GLY A 298 25.87 -0.31 6.23
C GLY A 298 24.85 -0.44 7.36
N ASP A 299 25.38 -0.52 8.58
CA ASP A 299 24.59 -0.64 9.78
C ASP A 299 23.95 0.72 10.16
N ALA A 300 22.64 0.72 10.39
CA ALA A 300 21.88 1.89 10.84
C ALA A 300 22.43 2.53 12.13
N LEU A 301 23.10 1.75 12.97
CA LEU A 301 23.75 2.22 14.20
C LEU A 301 25.07 2.96 13.97
N GLN A 302 25.62 2.92 12.75
CA GLN A 302 26.95 3.48 12.44
C GLN A 302 26.91 4.49 11.28
N ARG A 303 25.89 4.42 10.40
CA ARG A 303 25.79 5.30 9.24
C ARG A 303 25.53 6.73 9.66
N LEU A 304 26.34 7.65 9.16
CA LEU A 304 26.15 9.09 9.35
C LEU A 304 25.09 9.65 8.42
N SER A 305 24.66 10.89 8.67
CA SER A 305 23.76 11.62 7.78
C SER A 305 24.28 11.59 6.34
N PRO A 306 23.44 11.25 5.36
CA PRO A 306 23.85 11.19 3.96
C PRO A 306 24.08 12.58 3.34
N VAL A 307 23.64 13.63 4.02
CA VAL A 307 23.76 15.03 3.56
C VAL A 307 24.35 15.89 4.68
N ASP A 308 24.94 17.02 4.30
CA ASP A 308 25.35 18.05 5.26
C ASP A 308 24.11 18.81 5.75
N VAL A 309 23.86 18.72 7.05
CA VAL A 309 22.72 19.37 7.72
C VAL A 309 22.81 20.89 7.65
N ILE A 310 24.03 21.44 7.55
CA ILE A 310 24.24 22.89 7.42
C ILE A 310 23.69 23.39 6.08
N GLU A 311 23.88 22.60 5.01
CA GLU A 311 23.40 22.95 3.67
C GLU A 311 21.88 22.72 3.52
N THR A 312 21.33 21.66 4.15
CA THR A 312 19.94 21.22 3.90
C THR A 312 18.96 21.63 4.99
N GLY A 313 19.44 22.10 6.16
CA GLY A 313 18.57 22.39 7.31
C GLY A 313 18.05 21.12 8.02
N GLY A 314 18.43 19.91 7.55
CA GLY A 314 17.97 18.62 8.08
C GLY A 314 17.37 17.73 7.01
N GLY A 315 16.54 16.78 7.44
CA GLY A 315 15.88 15.83 6.55
C GLY A 315 14.83 15.01 7.30
N VAL A 316 14.22 14.08 6.59
CA VAL A 316 13.22 13.16 7.12
C VAL A 316 13.73 11.73 7.03
N MET A 317 13.78 11.03 8.16
CA MET A 317 13.98 9.58 8.20
C MET A 317 12.64 8.87 8.27
N LEU A 318 12.45 7.89 7.41
CA LEU A 318 11.29 7.01 7.39
C LEU A 318 11.74 5.57 7.47
N LEU A 319 11.32 4.83 8.49
CA LEU A 319 11.77 3.47 8.69
C LEU A 319 10.62 2.53 9.03
N ASN A 320 10.73 1.33 8.47
CA ASN A 320 10.03 0.14 8.94
C ASN A 320 11.08 -0.88 9.39
N PRO A 321 11.66 -0.70 10.60
CA PRO A 321 12.73 -1.56 11.07
C PRO A 321 12.23 -3.00 11.29
N PRO A 322 13.11 -4.01 11.25
CA PRO A 322 12.72 -5.36 11.58
C PRO A 322 12.19 -5.44 13.01
N TYR A 323 11.14 -6.23 13.22
CA TYR A 323 10.57 -6.50 14.54
C TYR A 323 10.34 -8.00 14.74
N GLY A 324 10.33 -8.45 16.00
CA GLY A 324 10.31 -9.86 16.38
C GLY A 324 11.69 -10.50 16.31
N GLU A 325 11.75 -11.80 16.05
CA GLU A 325 13.00 -12.60 15.98
C GLU A 325 13.95 -12.20 14.83
N ARG A 326 13.63 -11.16 14.07
CA ARG A 326 14.36 -10.71 12.87
C ARG A 326 15.43 -9.66 13.13
N ILE A 327 15.69 -9.32 14.39
CA ILE A 327 16.78 -8.38 14.75
C ILE A 327 18.08 -9.18 14.89
N GLU A 328 18.78 -9.43 13.79
CA GLU A 328 20.16 -9.86 13.84
C GLU A 328 21.07 -8.63 13.95
N VAL A 329 21.68 -8.46 15.11
CA VAL A 329 22.69 -7.43 15.36
C VAL A 329 24.04 -8.00 14.98
N GLY A 330 24.65 -7.50 13.92
CA GLY A 330 26.02 -7.80 13.50
C GLY A 330 26.15 -8.89 12.43
N GLY A 331 26.58 -8.46 11.25
CA GLY A 331 26.76 -9.29 10.05
C GLY A 331 27.76 -10.42 10.18
N ILE A 332 27.33 -11.56 10.72
CA ILE A 332 27.98 -12.85 10.53
C ILE A 332 26.89 -13.81 10.05
N ALA A 333 26.88 -14.05 8.74
CA ALA A 333 26.02 -15.06 8.13
C ALA A 333 26.40 -16.45 8.70
N LYS A 334 25.56 -17.01 9.58
CA LYS A 334 25.59 -18.46 9.83
C LYS A 334 24.90 -19.15 8.67
N GLY A 335 25.71 -19.91 7.90
CA GLY A 335 25.23 -20.74 6.81
C GLY A 335 24.20 -21.76 7.30
N GLY A 336 22.94 -21.52 6.95
CA GLY A 336 21.84 -22.45 7.09
C GLY A 336 21.62 -23.13 5.75
N ARG A 337 21.57 -24.46 5.75
CA ARG A 337 21.31 -25.34 4.61
C ARG A 337 20.04 -24.93 3.88
N VAL A 338 20.16 -24.81 2.56
CA VAL A 338 19.04 -24.69 1.63
C VAL A 338 18.41 -26.06 1.52
N ASP A 339 17.19 -26.24 2.02
CA ASP A 339 16.30 -27.29 1.58
C ASP A 339 15.45 -26.74 0.44
N GLU A 340 15.64 -27.35 -0.74
CA GLU A 340 14.83 -27.10 -1.92
C GLU A 340 13.45 -27.74 -1.73
N GLY A 341 12.46 -26.91 -1.42
CA GLY A 341 11.05 -27.28 -1.40
C GLY A 341 10.27 -26.31 -2.27
N TYR A 342 9.84 -26.79 -3.43
CA TYR A 342 8.82 -26.12 -4.25
C TYR A 342 7.54 -25.96 -3.44
N GLU A 343 7.17 -24.75 -3.08
CA GLU A 343 5.82 -24.44 -2.59
C GLU A 343 5.21 -23.26 -3.33
N SER A 344 4.02 -23.55 -3.82
CA SER A 344 3.13 -22.75 -4.63
C SER A 344 2.72 -21.42 -3.98
N ASP A 345 2.84 -20.36 -4.76
CA ASP A 345 2.42 -18.96 -4.51
C ASP A 345 0.88 -18.83 -4.48
N SER A 346 0.21 -19.38 -3.46
CA SER A 346 -1.27 -19.29 -3.34
C SER A 346 -1.80 -19.07 -1.92
N GLN A 347 -1.12 -18.25 -1.10
CA GLN A 347 -1.60 -18.00 0.29
C GLN A 347 -1.75 -16.54 0.73
N ASP A 348 -1.67 -15.54 -0.13
CA ASP A 348 -1.72 -14.14 0.30
C ASP A 348 -3.10 -13.46 0.26
N ASP A 349 -4.19 -14.14 -0.11
CA ASP A 349 -5.52 -13.51 -0.23
C ASP A 349 -6.62 -14.07 0.71
N ALA A 350 -6.30 -14.94 1.66
CA ALA A 350 -7.33 -15.61 2.48
C ALA A 350 -7.41 -15.14 3.95
N SER A 351 -6.94 -13.94 4.30
CA SER A 351 -6.94 -13.49 5.71
C SER A 351 -7.90 -12.36 6.08
N ALA A 352 -9.02 -12.24 5.40
CA ALA A 352 -10.10 -11.34 5.83
C ALA A 352 -11.18 -12.09 6.65
N GLY A 353 -10.79 -12.92 7.63
CA GLY A 353 -11.80 -13.65 8.35
C GLY A 353 -11.33 -14.54 9.50
N ARG A 354 -10.45 -14.04 10.37
CA ARG A 354 -10.32 -14.60 11.73
C ARG A 354 -9.74 -13.52 12.65
N PHE A 355 -10.59 -12.85 13.40
CA PHE A 355 -10.21 -12.24 14.67
C PHE A 355 -9.96 -13.37 15.68
N GLY A 356 -8.73 -13.84 15.76
CA GLY A 356 -8.33 -14.87 16.71
C GLY A 356 -6.82 -14.91 16.82
N ALA A 357 -6.31 -14.53 17.98
CA ALA A 357 -4.93 -14.44 18.41
C ALA A 357 -4.18 -13.18 17.93
N ARG A 358 -4.08 -12.20 18.85
CA ARG A 358 -3.04 -11.19 18.82
C ARG A 358 -1.70 -11.90 18.88
N GLU A 359 -0.99 -12.00 17.78
CA GLU A 359 0.44 -12.26 17.81
C GLU A 359 1.12 -11.02 18.40
N LEU A 360 1.32 -11.05 19.70
CA LEU A 360 2.21 -10.14 20.40
C LEU A 360 3.63 -10.54 19.99
N ALA A 361 4.26 -9.74 19.14
CA ALA A 361 5.69 -9.86 18.90
C ALA A 361 6.43 -9.55 20.19
N HIS A 362 6.87 -10.58 20.91
CA HIS A 362 7.75 -10.46 22.06
C HIS A 362 9.16 -10.18 21.54
N THR A 363 9.62 -8.93 21.69
CA THR A 363 11.01 -8.54 21.46
C THR A 363 11.74 -8.53 22.79
N GLU A 364 12.37 -9.62 23.20
CA GLU A 364 13.25 -9.60 24.38
C GLU A 364 14.57 -8.85 24.10
N ASP A 365 15.10 -8.88 22.86
CA ASP A 365 16.38 -8.24 22.49
C ASP A 365 16.27 -6.92 21.73
N GLY A 366 15.10 -6.54 21.20
CA GLY A 366 14.93 -5.31 20.42
C GLY A 366 15.12 -4.00 21.20
N GLY A 367 15.11 -4.06 22.54
CA GLY A 367 15.26 -2.87 23.39
C GLY A 367 16.65 -2.24 23.31
N GLU A 368 17.70 -3.03 23.14
CA GLU A 368 19.07 -2.54 23.04
C GLU A 368 19.31 -1.85 21.69
N PHE A 369 18.88 -2.46 20.59
CA PHE A 369 18.97 -1.87 19.25
C PHE A 369 18.33 -0.47 19.19
N PHE A 370 17.11 -0.31 19.65
CA PHE A 370 16.42 0.98 19.61
C PHE A 370 17.04 2.03 20.55
N SER A 371 17.60 1.62 21.68
CA SER A 371 18.33 2.51 22.58
C SER A 371 19.63 3.02 21.95
N GLN A 372 20.38 2.13 21.29
CA GLN A 372 21.60 2.49 20.55
C GLN A 372 21.29 3.38 19.35
N LEU A 373 20.23 3.05 18.58
CA LEU A 373 19.76 3.84 17.44
C LEU A 373 19.40 5.27 17.85
N ALA A 374 18.66 5.43 18.96
CA ALA A 374 18.30 6.73 19.48
C ALA A 374 19.52 7.54 19.92
N THR A 375 20.53 6.89 20.54
CA THR A 375 21.79 7.52 20.95
C THR A 375 22.58 7.98 19.72
N HIS A 376 22.65 7.14 18.70
CA HIS A 376 23.30 7.46 17.44
C HIS A 376 22.62 8.65 16.74
N TRP A 377 21.28 8.67 16.66
CA TRP A 377 20.53 9.76 16.04
C TRP A 377 20.69 11.10 16.77
N LYS A 378 20.64 11.11 18.10
CA LYS A 378 20.89 12.33 18.90
C LYS A 378 22.24 12.95 18.61
N LYS A 379 23.24 12.13 18.32
CA LYS A 379 24.62 12.58 18.07
C LYS A 379 24.81 13.05 16.61
N ASN A 380 24.25 12.34 15.64
CA ASN A 380 24.64 12.45 14.24
C ASN A 380 23.54 13.01 13.32
N PHE A 381 22.28 13.13 13.78
CA PHE A 381 21.12 13.55 12.97
C PHE A 381 20.38 14.76 13.56
N SER A 382 21.13 15.70 14.13
CA SER A 382 20.55 16.95 14.63
C SER A 382 19.87 17.71 13.48
N GLY A 383 18.63 18.19 13.68
CA GLY A 383 17.82 18.83 12.64
C GLY A 383 16.95 17.89 11.81
N TRP A 384 17.13 16.58 11.95
CA TRP A 384 16.30 15.59 11.28
C TRP A 384 15.02 15.28 12.06
N THR A 385 14.00 14.85 11.33
CA THR A 385 12.79 14.24 11.87
C THR A 385 12.79 12.75 11.56
N ALA A 386 12.61 11.90 12.55
CA ALA A 386 12.54 10.46 12.35
C ALA A 386 11.11 9.94 12.57
N TRP A 387 10.65 9.12 11.63
CA TRP A 387 9.37 8.43 11.71
C TRP A 387 9.59 6.91 11.69
N VAL A 388 9.10 6.23 12.71
CA VAL A 388 9.29 4.79 12.89
C VAL A 388 7.95 4.08 12.93
N LEU A 389 7.71 3.18 11.99
CA LEU A 389 6.57 2.27 12.02
C LEU A 389 6.91 1.05 12.87
N THR A 390 6.07 0.73 13.86
CA THR A 390 6.30 -0.41 14.76
C THR A 390 5.00 -0.91 15.39
N PRO A 391 4.86 -2.22 15.66
CA PRO A 391 3.82 -2.75 16.52
C PRO A 391 4.09 -2.52 18.02
N ASP A 392 5.33 -2.15 18.39
CA ASP A 392 5.71 -1.92 19.78
C ASP A 392 5.30 -0.53 20.26
N LEU A 393 4.21 -0.46 21.01
CA LEU A 393 3.70 0.79 21.59
C LEU A 393 4.62 1.40 22.66
N LYS A 394 5.61 0.64 23.17
CA LYS A 394 6.57 1.10 24.17
C LYS A 394 7.86 1.64 23.54
N LEU A 395 7.95 1.69 22.21
CA LEU A 395 9.12 2.16 21.48
C LEU A 395 9.67 3.51 22.01
N PRO A 396 8.85 4.58 22.23
CA PRO A 396 9.39 5.85 22.74
C PRO A 396 10.13 5.70 24.07
N GLY A 397 9.62 4.86 24.97
CA GLY A 397 10.29 4.55 26.24
C GLY A 397 11.62 3.81 26.07
N LYS A 398 11.68 2.82 25.16
CA LYS A 398 12.91 2.08 24.83
C LYS A 398 13.98 2.98 24.21
N MET A 399 13.57 3.89 23.33
CA MET A 399 14.45 4.89 22.71
C MET A 399 14.83 6.05 23.64
N ARG A 400 14.18 6.20 24.78
CA ARG A 400 14.31 7.38 25.66
C ARG A 400 14.18 8.69 24.88
N LEU A 401 13.22 8.69 23.92
CA LEU A 401 12.84 9.84 23.11
C LEU A 401 11.36 10.12 23.36
N LYS A 402 11.02 11.41 23.36
CA LYS A 402 9.62 11.85 23.42
C LYS A 402 9.10 11.97 22.00
N GLU A 403 8.04 11.24 21.70
CA GLU A 403 7.35 11.40 20.43
C GLU A 403 6.60 12.74 20.36
N SER A 404 6.68 13.42 19.22
CA SER A 404 5.93 14.64 18.94
C SER A 404 4.61 14.36 18.22
N ARG A 405 4.50 13.20 17.56
CA ARG A 405 3.26 12.74 16.91
C ARG A 405 3.20 11.21 16.90
N ARG A 406 1.97 10.70 16.88
CA ARG A 406 1.67 9.28 16.82
C ARG A 406 0.52 9.06 15.82
N VAL A 407 0.74 8.20 14.81
CA VAL A 407 -0.27 7.88 13.79
C VAL A 407 -0.55 6.37 13.83
N PRO A 408 -1.80 5.94 14.04
CA PRO A 408 -2.16 4.54 13.95
C PRO A 408 -2.14 4.09 12.48
N MET A 409 -1.54 2.93 12.21
CA MET A 409 -1.52 2.28 10.91
C MET A 409 -1.54 0.77 11.07
N TRP A 410 -2.00 0.05 10.06
CA TRP A 410 -2.00 -1.42 10.06
C TRP A 410 -1.10 -1.97 8.96
N ASN A 411 -0.20 -2.87 9.33
CA ASN A 411 0.58 -3.65 8.37
C ASN A 411 -0.07 -5.05 8.22
N GLY A 412 -0.98 -5.18 7.27
CA GLY A 412 -1.85 -6.36 7.19
C GLY A 412 -2.72 -6.49 8.44
N PRO A 413 -2.69 -7.63 9.15
CA PRO A 413 -3.44 -7.81 10.40
C PRO A 413 -2.77 -7.16 11.63
N ILE A 414 -1.51 -6.72 11.51
CA ILE A 414 -0.71 -6.20 12.62
C ILE A 414 -1.04 -4.75 12.86
N GLU A 415 -1.52 -4.43 14.06
CA GLU A 415 -1.71 -3.05 14.50
C GLU A 415 -0.35 -2.42 14.82
N CYS A 416 -0.01 -1.34 14.10
CA CYS A 416 1.22 -0.60 14.26
C CYS A 416 0.95 0.86 14.66
N ARG A 417 2.00 1.52 15.08
CA ARG A 417 2.05 2.99 15.28
C ARG A 417 3.24 3.54 14.53
N MET A 418 3.03 4.65 13.88
CA MET A 418 4.08 5.46 13.29
C MET A 418 4.38 6.60 14.26
N PHE A 419 5.54 6.54 14.90
CA PHE A 419 5.98 7.55 15.88
C PHE A 419 6.91 8.57 15.23
N LYS A 420 6.68 9.85 15.52
CA LYS A 420 7.53 10.97 15.13
C LYS A 420 8.46 11.38 16.26
N PHE A 421 9.74 11.51 15.93
CA PHE A 421 10.77 12.03 16.84
C PHE A 421 11.53 13.18 16.17
N ASP A 422 11.60 14.34 16.84
CA ASP A 422 12.36 15.49 16.35
C ASP A 422 13.75 15.49 16.98
N MET A 423 14.81 15.41 16.14
CA MET A 423 16.20 15.41 16.58
C MET A 423 16.69 16.85 16.74
N VAL A 424 16.47 17.43 17.93
CA VAL A 424 16.94 18.78 18.27
C VAL A 424 18.39 18.76 18.79
N LYS A 425 19.19 19.79 18.51
CA LYS A 425 20.47 19.99 19.15
C LYS A 425 20.24 20.05 20.67
N GLY A 426 20.86 19.11 21.41
CA GLY A 426 20.82 19.17 22.86
C GLY A 426 21.39 20.50 23.32
N SER A 427 20.65 21.30 24.08
CA SER A 427 21.23 22.37 24.85
C SER A 427 22.17 21.73 25.87
N ALA A 428 23.47 21.87 25.70
CA ALA A 428 24.38 21.66 26.80
C ALA A 428 23.91 22.58 27.93
N ARG A 429 23.30 22.01 28.98
CA ARG A 429 23.18 22.73 30.25
C ARG A 429 24.61 23.04 30.65
N GLU A 430 25.09 24.26 30.42
CA GLU A 430 26.25 24.80 31.07
C GLU A 430 25.95 24.64 32.55
N LYS A 431 26.69 23.69 33.19
CA LYS A 431 26.77 23.67 34.63
C LYS A 431 27.53 24.94 34.99
N ALA A 432 26.79 25.98 35.37
CA ALA A 432 27.37 27.10 36.11
C ALA A 432 28.09 26.50 37.31
N LYS A 433 29.41 26.67 37.35
CA LYS A 433 30.22 26.45 38.52
C LYS A 433 30.02 27.58 39.51
#